data_e4ebf1b572779e2a4e5708524a30c9eb
#
_entry.id   e4ebf1b572779e2a4e5708524a30c9eb
#
_cell.length_a   1.000
_cell.length_b   1.000
_cell.length_c   1.000
_cell.angle_alpha   90.00
_cell.angle_beta   90.00
_cell.angle_gamma   90.00
#
_symmetry.space_group_name_H-M   'P 1'
#
loop_
_entity.id
_entity.type
_entity.pdbx_description
1 polymer ?
#
loop_
_entity_poly.entity_id
_entity_poly.type
_entity_poly.pdbx_seq_one_letter_code
_entity_poly.pdbx_strand_id
1 'polypeptide(L)' 'MGVVGKSPDQRRRVSVQAIFPEKDPSAMAATPSPQLAADYIAHMCAELVIMSKGANLVFVAHLLAMAQAEAEYVVDQVI' A
#
# COMPACT_ATOMS: atom_id res chain seq x y z
N MET A 1 -17.32 22.39 21.62
CA MET A 1 -16.97 22.07 21.04
C MET A 1 -15.78 22.08 20.39
N GLY A 2 -14.78 22.48 20.79
CA GLY A 2 -13.51 22.58 20.20
C GLY A 2 -13.00 21.30 19.67
N VAL A 3 -13.67 20.27 20.00
CA VAL A 3 -13.20 19.06 19.54
C VAL A 3 -13.28 18.92 18.11
N VAL A 4 -14.00 19.74 17.52
CA VAL A 4 -14.15 19.69 16.12
C VAL A 4 -12.86 19.66 15.37
N GLY A 5 -11.89 20.29 15.89
CA GLY A 5 -10.65 20.38 15.18
C GLY A 5 -9.89 19.08 15.01
N LYS A 6 -10.29 18.08 15.75
CA LYS A 6 -9.55 16.84 15.67
C LYS A 6 -10.19 15.83 14.80
N SER A 7 -10.40 16.15 13.59
CA SER A 7 -11.07 15.21 12.70
C SER A 7 -10.20 13.98 12.51
N PRO A 8 -10.80 12.83 12.35
CA PRO A 8 -10.08 11.61 12.10
C PRO A 8 -9.27 11.65 10.82
N ASP A 9 -9.74 12.42 9.89
CA ASP A 9 -9.06 12.54 8.61
C ASP A 9 -7.67 13.13 8.75
N GLN A 10 -7.53 14.10 9.62
CA GLN A 10 -6.23 14.68 9.81
C GLN A 10 -5.26 13.69 10.44
N ARG A 11 -5.75 12.90 11.36
CA ARG A 11 -4.91 11.94 12.00
C ARG A 11 -4.45 10.91 11.01
N ARG A 12 -5.34 10.48 10.17
CA ARG A 12 -5.03 9.48 9.17
C ARG A 12 -4.01 10.02 8.20
N ARG A 13 -4.13 11.27 7.83
CA ARG A 13 -3.20 11.87 6.90
C ARG A 13 -1.79 11.93 7.46
N VAL A 14 -1.68 12.23 8.73
CA VAL A 14 -0.37 12.29 9.35
C VAL A 14 0.27 10.92 9.36
N SER A 15 -0.50 9.88 9.64
CA SER A 15 0.02 8.53 9.65
C SER A 15 0.54 8.13 8.29
N VAL A 16 -0.19 8.47 7.27
CA VAL A 16 0.22 8.11 5.91
C VAL A 16 1.53 8.78 5.58
N GLN A 17 1.68 10.04 5.95
CA GLN A 17 2.91 10.74 5.66
C GLN A 17 4.08 10.16 6.42
N ALA A 18 3.83 9.65 7.61
CA ALA A 18 4.90 9.03 8.38
C ALA A 18 5.37 7.76 7.73
N ILE A 19 4.45 7.02 7.13
CA ILE A 19 4.80 5.77 6.48
C ILE A 19 5.45 5.98 5.13
N PHE A 20 5.00 6.98 4.40
CA PHE A 20 5.51 7.23 3.07
C PHE A 20 6.20 8.58 3.00
N PRO A 21 7.47 8.62 3.34
CA PRO A 21 8.23 9.88 3.32
C PRO A 21 8.50 10.27 1.88
N GLU A 22 7.53 10.81 1.24
CA GLU A 22 7.66 11.14 -0.17
C GLU A 22 8.60 12.23 -0.50
N LYS A 23 9.02 12.97 0.46
CA LYS A 23 9.88 14.08 0.14
C LYS A 23 11.32 13.72 -0.03
N ASP A 24 11.65 12.47 0.06
CA ASP A 24 13.04 12.05 -0.07
C ASP A 24 13.37 11.85 -1.52
N PRO A 25 14.10 12.73 -2.15
CA PRO A 25 14.46 12.57 -3.56
C PRO A 25 15.36 11.37 -3.79
N SER A 26 16.09 10.97 -2.77
CA SER A 26 16.93 9.80 -2.91
C SER A 26 16.09 8.56 -3.13
N ALA A 27 14.97 8.48 -2.44
CA ALA A 27 14.08 7.35 -2.59
C ALA A 27 13.54 7.29 -4.00
N MET A 28 13.25 8.46 -4.58
CA MET A 28 12.77 8.50 -5.94
C MET A 28 13.83 8.02 -6.90
N ALA A 29 15.05 8.46 -6.69
CA ALA A 29 16.13 8.10 -7.57
C ALA A 29 16.44 6.61 -7.50
N ALA A 30 16.14 6.01 -6.37
CA ALA A 30 16.40 4.58 -6.18
C ALA A 30 15.21 3.71 -6.52
N THR A 31 14.18 4.27 -7.10
CA THR A 31 12.98 3.51 -7.42
C THR A 31 13.30 2.42 -8.42
N PRO A 32 12.92 1.19 -8.17
CA PRO A 32 13.18 0.11 -9.12
C PRO A 32 12.27 0.22 -10.34
N SER A 33 12.52 -0.62 -11.32
CA SER A 33 11.67 -0.62 -12.51
C SER A 33 10.24 -0.95 -12.12
N PRO A 34 9.28 -0.61 -12.95
CA PRO A 34 7.89 -0.93 -12.64
C PRO A 34 7.68 -2.42 -12.39
N GLN A 35 8.39 -3.28 -13.10
CA GLN A 35 8.23 -4.72 -12.93
C GLN A 35 8.76 -5.18 -11.58
N LEU A 36 9.91 -4.68 -11.18
CA LEU A 36 10.46 -5.04 -9.89
C LEU A 36 9.60 -4.50 -8.76
N ALA A 37 9.10 -3.29 -8.92
CA ALA A 37 8.20 -2.72 -7.93
C ALA A 37 6.92 -3.52 -7.84
N ALA A 38 6.37 -3.92 -8.98
CA ALA A 38 5.13 -4.70 -8.99
C ALA A 38 5.35 -6.06 -8.34
N ASP A 39 6.50 -6.66 -8.56
CA ASP A 39 6.80 -7.95 -7.95
C ASP A 39 6.83 -7.83 -6.43
N TYR A 40 7.48 -6.80 -5.94
CA TYR A 40 7.54 -6.59 -4.50
C TYR A 40 6.15 -6.31 -3.94
N ILE A 41 5.38 -5.49 -4.64
CA ILE A 41 4.03 -5.15 -4.20
C ILE A 41 3.16 -6.40 -4.16
N ALA A 42 3.28 -7.26 -5.16
CA ALA A 42 2.47 -8.47 -5.20
C ALA A 42 2.77 -9.35 -4.00
N HIS A 43 4.05 -9.49 -3.66
CA HIS A 43 4.43 -10.30 -2.50
C HIS A 43 3.92 -9.70 -1.21
N MET A 44 4.02 -8.39 -1.08
CA MET A 44 3.55 -7.73 0.13
C MET A 44 2.03 -7.82 0.24
N CYS A 45 1.33 -7.70 -0.87
CA CYS A 45 -0.12 -7.83 -0.86
C CYS A 45 -0.53 -9.21 -0.43
N ALA A 46 0.19 -10.23 -0.87
CA ALA A 46 -0.14 -11.61 -0.50
C ALA A 46 -0.08 -11.77 1.01
N GLU A 47 0.95 -11.22 1.63
CA GLU A 47 1.09 -11.32 3.07
C GLU A 47 0.05 -10.50 3.80
N LEU A 48 -0.27 -9.33 3.25
CA LEU A 48 -1.27 -8.48 3.86
C LEU A 48 -2.67 -9.09 3.75
N VAL A 49 -2.93 -9.83 2.70
CA VAL A 49 -4.20 -10.54 2.57
C VAL A 49 -4.35 -11.52 3.72
N ILE A 50 -3.31 -12.28 4.00
CA ILE A 50 -3.34 -13.26 5.08
C ILE A 50 -3.58 -12.56 6.41
N MET A 51 -2.86 -11.47 6.64
CA MET A 51 -3.01 -10.72 7.86
C MET A 51 -4.42 -10.16 8.01
N SER A 52 -4.96 -9.64 6.92
CA SER A 52 -6.30 -9.06 6.93
C SER A 52 -7.36 -10.10 7.24
N LYS A 53 -7.22 -11.28 6.66
CA LYS A 53 -8.17 -12.35 6.94
C LYS A 53 -8.09 -12.78 8.40
N GLY A 54 -6.89 -12.85 8.94
CA GLY A 54 -6.71 -13.22 10.32
C GLY A 54 -7.32 -12.21 11.28
N ALA A 55 -7.41 -10.96 10.84
CA ALA A 55 -8.00 -9.89 11.66
C ALA A 55 -9.47 -9.66 11.32
N ASN A 56 -10.06 -10.51 10.50
CA ASN A 56 -11.44 -10.39 10.10
C ASN A 56 -11.73 -9.12 9.30
N LEU A 57 -10.75 -8.63 8.60
CA LEU A 57 -10.92 -7.49 7.74
C LEU A 57 -11.19 -7.98 6.34
N VAL A 58 -12.37 -8.55 6.15
CA VAL A 58 -12.70 -9.23 4.92
C VAL A 58 -12.67 -8.33 3.69
N PHE A 59 -13.24 -7.15 3.81
CA PHE A 59 -13.26 -6.25 2.67
C PHE A 59 -11.87 -5.75 2.33
N VAL A 60 -11.07 -5.47 3.35
CA VAL A 60 -9.69 -5.05 3.13
C VAL A 60 -8.92 -6.16 2.44
N ALA A 61 -9.12 -7.40 2.87
CA ALA A 61 -8.46 -8.53 2.26
C ALA A 61 -8.84 -8.65 0.79
N HIS A 62 -10.10 -8.38 0.47
CA HIS A 62 -10.57 -8.45 -0.89
C HIS A 62 -9.89 -7.39 -1.76
N LEU A 63 -9.79 -6.18 -1.26
CA LEU A 63 -9.14 -5.12 -2.00
C LEU A 63 -7.66 -5.41 -2.20
N LEU A 64 -7.02 -5.97 -1.18
CA LEU A 64 -5.61 -6.31 -1.30
C LEU A 64 -5.41 -7.44 -2.31
N ALA A 65 -6.34 -8.38 -2.35
CA ALA A 65 -6.24 -9.46 -3.33
C ALA A 65 -6.38 -8.92 -4.74
N MET A 66 -7.23 -7.93 -4.94
CA MET A 66 -7.36 -7.31 -6.24
C MET A 66 -6.09 -6.57 -6.61
N ALA A 67 -5.49 -5.86 -5.65
CA ALA A 67 -4.25 -5.16 -5.90
C ALA A 67 -3.13 -6.15 -6.22
N GLN A 68 -3.12 -7.29 -5.55
CA GLN A 68 -2.14 -8.31 -5.81
C GLN A 68 -2.27 -8.83 -7.23
N ALA A 69 -3.49 -9.10 -7.66
CA ALA A 69 -3.72 -9.60 -9.00
C ALA A 69 -3.26 -8.60 -10.05
N GLU A 70 -3.50 -7.33 -9.80
CA GLU A 70 -3.07 -6.31 -10.74
C GLU A 70 -1.55 -6.22 -10.79
N ALA A 71 -0.90 -6.30 -9.64
CA ALA A 71 0.55 -6.24 -9.58
C ALA A 71 1.17 -7.44 -10.31
N GLU A 72 0.57 -8.61 -10.15
CA GLU A 72 1.05 -9.80 -10.84
C GLU A 72 0.88 -9.66 -12.34
N TYR A 73 -0.18 -9.02 -12.75
CA TYR A 73 -0.42 -8.77 -14.15
C TYR A 73 0.70 -7.89 -14.73
N VAL A 74 1.11 -6.87 -13.99
CA VAL A 74 2.19 -6.00 -14.44
C VAL A 74 3.49 -6.79 -14.57
N VAL A 75 3.75 -7.67 -13.61
CA VAL A 75 4.95 -8.49 -13.68
C VAL A 75 4.95 -9.35 -14.94
N ASP A 76 3.80 -9.90 -15.28
CA ASP A 76 3.69 -10.75 -16.45
C ASP A 76 3.82 -9.98 -17.77
N GLN A 77 3.70 -8.66 -17.69
CA GLN A 77 3.83 -7.86 -18.90
C GLN A 77 5.28 -7.67 -19.30
N VAL A 78 6.19 -8.13 -18.49
CA VAL A 78 7.61 -7.99 -18.79
C VAL A 78 7.96 -8.91 -19.93
N ILE A 79 8.45 -8.40 -20.99
CA ILE A 79 8.78 -9.24 -22.11
C ILE A 79 10.23 -9.07 -22.50
#